data_c1398e4d7a6a39f58c2ee73ef52dde95
#
_entry.id   c1398e4d7a6a39f58c2ee73ef52dde95
#
_cell.length_a   1.000
_cell.length_b   1.000
_cell.length_c   1.000
_cell.angle_alpha   90.00
_cell.angle_beta   90.00
_cell.angle_gamma   90.00
#
_symmetry.space_group_name_H-M   'P 1'
#
loop_
_entity.id
_entity.type
_entity.pdbx_description
1 polymer ?
#
loop_
_entity_poly.entity_id
_entity_poly.type
_entity_poly.pdbx_seq_one_letter_code
_entity_poly.pdbx_strand_id
1 'polypeptide(L)'
;QAQLTVEEQQTYRYNALKMNGFSELDIQMIMDSEKNPPIQYLEALKNSRGGYTTPQERSLVKYLVAKSGLPTSVINILINYVYNIQQQPTLKAEYVNRIANEWGQSGIHSPEKAIEHVRELAKQSQTKQKQRQQNYSGKRQTVRQERLPEWADQPNDETKLSPEEQAELDRQIQEFLNQGGDQ
;
A
#
# COMPACT_ATOMS: atom_id res chain seq x y z
N GLN A 1 8.36 -0.03 -49.61
CA GLN A 1 8.36 -0.76 -48.33
C GLN A 1 6.94 -0.74 -47.78
N ALA A 2 6.26 -1.91 -47.81
CA ALA A 2 4.92 -2.03 -47.25
C ALA A 2 4.96 -1.71 -45.76
N GLN A 3 4.22 -0.68 -45.33
CA GLN A 3 4.02 -0.40 -43.93
C GLN A 3 3.09 -1.46 -43.34
N LEU A 4 3.52 -2.11 -42.28
CA LEU A 4 2.70 -3.06 -41.52
C LEU A 4 1.42 -2.37 -41.03
N THR A 5 0.30 -3.05 -41.11
CA THR A 5 -0.96 -2.57 -40.51
C THR A 5 -0.82 -2.48 -38.98
N VAL A 6 -1.69 -1.72 -38.35
CA VAL A 6 -1.69 -1.57 -36.87
C VAL A 6 -1.85 -2.94 -36.19
N GLU A 7 -2.68 -3.82 -36.76
CA GLU A 7 -2.90 -5.17 -36.26
C GLU A 7 -1.66 -6.06 -36.38
N GLU A 8 -0.96 -5.97 -37.51
CA GLU A 8 0.29 -6.70 -37.71
C GLU A 8 1.40 -6.21 -36.78
N GLN A 9 1.50 -4.90 -36.55
CA GLN A 9 2.43 -4.31 -35.57
C GLN A 9 2.14 -4.79 -34.15
N GLN A 10 0.87 -4.83 -33.74
CA GLN A 10 0.46 -5.33 -32.44
C GLN A 10 0.77 -6.82 -32.28
N THR A 11 0.49 -7.62 -33.27
CA THR A 11 0.79 -9.06 -33.26
C THR A 11 2.30 -9.30 -33.18
N TYR A 12 3.09 -8.55 -33.95
CA TYR A 12 4.54 -8.62 -33.88
C TYR A 12 5.07 -8.25 -32.48
N ARG A 13 4.57 -7.16 -31.91
CA ARG A 13 4.94 -6.69 -30.57
C ARG A 13 4.59 -7.73 -29.50
N TYR A 14 3.39 -8.29 -29.55
CA TYR A 14 2.94 -9.35 -28.65
C TYR A 14 3.88 -10.57 -28.71
N ASN A 15 4.18 -11.05 -29.91
CA ASN A 15 5.06 -12.20 -30.10
C ASN A 15 6.48 -11.93 -29.59
N ALA A 16 7.02 -10.74 -29.83
CA ALA A 16 8.33 -10.34 -29.33
C ALA A 16 8.40 -10.34 -27.81
N LEU A 17 7.39 -9.80 -27.13
CA LEU A 17 7.31 -9.81 -25.67
C LEU A 17 7.17 -11.24 -25.12
N LYS A 18 6.40 -12.08 -25.77
CA LYS A 18 6.23 -13.48 -25.39
C LYS A 18 7.54 -14.27 -25.52
N MET A 19 8.30 -14.04 -26.59
CA MET A 19 9.62 -14.64 -26.78
C MET A 19 10.62 -14.17 -25.73
N ASN A 20 10.50 -12.95 -25.21
CA ASN A 20 11.32 -12.42 -24.13
C ASN A 20 10.91 -12.92 -22.72
N GLY A 21 9.92 -13.80 -22.64
CA GLY A 21 9.53 -14.46 -21.39
C GLY A 21 8.58 -13.66 -20.49
N PHE A 22 7.93 -12.62 -21.03
CA PHE A 22 6.89 -11.90 -20.30
C PHE A 22 5.60 -12.73 -20.18
N SER A 23 4.94 -12.64 -19.02
CA SER A 23 3.63 -13.26 -18.80
C SER A 23 2.54 -12.55 -19.60
N GLU A 24 1.41 -13.23 -19.82
CA GLU A 24 0.26 -12.62 -20.52
C GLU A 24 -0.20 -11.31 -19.86
N LEU A 25 -0.21 -11.27 -18.51
CA LEU A 25 -0.57 -10.07 -17.77
C LEU A 25 0.41 -8.92 -17.99
N ASP A 26 1.71 -9.22 -18.05
CA ASP A 26 2.72 -8.18 -18.31
C ASP A 26 2.65 -7.68 -19.72
N ILE A 27 2.46 -8.59 -20.68
CA ILE A 27 2.31 -8.23 -22.10
C ILE A 27 1.11 -7.31 -22.28
N GLN A 28 -0.02 -7.65 -21.67
CA GLN A 28 -1.21 -6.80 -21.70
C GLN A 28 -0.94 -5.43 -21.07
N MET A 29 -0.29 -5.39 -19.93
CA MET A 29 0.06 -4.13 -19.25
C MET A 29 1.02 -3.27 -20.09
N ILE A 30 2.02 -3.87 -20.72
CA ILE A 30 2.96 -3.19 -21.60
C ILE A 30 2.22 -2.61 -22.81
N MET A 31 1.41 -3.43 -23.50
CA MET A 31 0.68 -3.00 -24.68
C MET A 31 -0.35 -1.91 -24.36
N ASP A 32 -1.07 -2.01 -23.26
CA ASP A 32 -2.01 -0.99 -22.80
C ASP A 32 -1.29 0.32 -22.45
N SER A 33 -0.10 0.24 -21.87
CA SER A 33 0.73 1.39 -21.53
C SER A 33 1.26 2.12 -22.77
N GLU A 34 1.55 1.39 -23.85
CA GLU A 34 2.01 1.95 -25.12
C GLU A 34 0.86 2.58 -25.92
N LYS A 35 -0.34 2.02 -25.81
CA LYS A 35 -1.52 2.43 -26.60
C LYS A 35 -2.19 3.70 -26.09
N ASN A 36 -2.20 3.90 -24.78
CA ASN A 36 -3.00 4.95 -24.16
C ASN A 36 -2.15 6.15 -23.70
N PRO A 37 -2.58 7.39 -23.96
CA PRO A 37 -1.97 8.56 -23.34
C PRO A 37 -2.12 8.54 -21.81
N PRO A 38 -1.14 9.10 -21.04
CA PRO A 38 -1.13 8.97 -19.58
C PRO A 38 -2.36 9.47 -18.86
N ILE A 39 -2.98 10.56 -19.30
CA ILE A 39 -4.20 11.07 -18.67
C ILE A 39 -5.36 10.11 -18.88
N GLN A 40 -5.54 9.61 -20.09
CA GLN A 40 -6.60 8.64 -20.41
C GLN A 40 -6.37 7.30 -19.67
N TYR A 41 -5.12 6.89 -19.56
CA TYR A 41 -4.74 5.70 -18.80
C TYR A 41 -5.11 5.82 -17.33
N LEU A 42 -4.81 6.95 -16.70
CA LEU A 42 -5.20 7.22 -15.31
C LEU A 42 -6.73 7.28 -15.15
N GLU A 43 -7.43 7.93 -16.07
CA GLU A 43 -8.90 8.01 -16.06
C GLU A 43 -9.53 6.62 -16.15
N ALA A 44 -9.04 5.78 -17.04
CA ALA A 44 -9.52 4.41 -17.18
C ALA A 44 -9.30 3.58 -15.90
N LEU A 45 -8.12 3.69 -15.29
CA LEU A 45 -7.82 3.02 -14.01
C LEU A 45 -8.74 3.47 -12.89
N LYS A 46 -8.98 4.76 -12.77
CA LYS A 46 -9.85 5.31 -11.73
C LYS A 46 -11.32 4.95 -11.95
N ASN A 47 -11.79 5.08 -13.18
CA ASN A 47 -13.18 4.75 -13.53
C ASN A 47 -13.48 3.26 -13.31
N SER A 48 -12.52 2.36 -13.55
CA SER A 48 -12.69 0.92 -13.31
C SER A 48 -12.96 0.57 -11.83
N ARG A 49 -12.60 1.47 -10.92
CA ARG A 49 -12.83 1.33 -9.47
C ARG A 49 -13.89 2.28 -8.92
N GLY A 50 -14.67 2.91 -9.79
CA GLY A 50 -15.72 3.85 -9.40
C GLY A 50 -15.23 5.22 -8.91
N GLY A 51 -13.94 5.53 -9.13
CA GLY A 51 -13.34 6.82 -8.80
C GLY A 51 -13.31 7.77 -9.99
N TYR A 52 -12.71 8.94 -9.80
CA TYR A 52 -12.48 9.94 -10.83
C TYR A 52 -11.11 10.59 -10.69
N THR A 53 -10.60 11.16 -11.77
CA THR A 53 -9.31 11.84 -11.79
C THR A 53 -9.47 13.30 -11.34
N THR A 54 -8.74 13.69 -10.30
CA THR A 54 -8.75 15.05 -9.77
C THR A 54 -7.96 16.02 -10.64
N PRO A 55 -8.23 17.35 -10.58
CA PRO A 55 -7.42 18.35 -11.29
C PRO A 55 -5.94 18.32 -10.93
N GLN A 56 -5.62 18.04 -9.67
CA GLN A 56 -4.24 17.91 -9.18
C GLN A 56 -3.52 16.72 -9.82
N GLU A 57 -4.19 15.60 -9.96
CA GLU A 57 -3.63 14.41 -10.62
C GLU A 57 -3.43 14.65 -12.12
N ARG A 58 -4.35 15.32 -12.77
CA ARG A 58 -4.16 15.73 -14.18
C ARG A 58 -2.96 16.65 -14.36
N SER A 59 -2.79 17.62 -13.47
CA SER A 59 -1.65 18.54 -13.48
C SER A 59 -0.34 17.80 -13.24
N LEU A 60 -0.33 16.85 -12.31
CA LEU A 60 0.82 15.99 -12.04
C LEU A 60 1.22 15.16 -13.26
N VAL A 61 0.26 14.51 -13.91
CA VAL A 61 0.54 13.69 -15.11
C VAL A 61 1.08 14.56 -16.25
N LYS A 62 0.49 15.74 -16.48
CA LYS A 62 1.02 16.71 -17.46
C LYS A 62 2.45 17.14 -17.14
N TYR A 63 2.74 17.38 -15.87
CA TYR A 63 4.08 17.73 -15.41
C TYR A 63 5.08 16.58 -15.67
N LEU A 64 4.72 15.35 -15.36
CA LEU A 64 5.54 14.17 -15.62
C LEU A 64 5.86 14.02 -17.11
N VAL A 65 4.87 14.13 -17.97
CA VAL A 65 5.05 14.04 -19.42
C VAL A 65 6.00 15.15 -19.93
N ALA A 66 5.89 16.36 -19.39
CA ALA A 66 6.69 17.50 -19.85
C ALA A 66 8.10 17.53 -19.27
N LYS A 67 8.31 17.03 -18.06
CA LYS A 67 9.53 17.29 -17.28
C LYS A 67 10.30 16.06 -16.83
N SER A 68 9.68 14.88 -16.71
CA SER A 68 10.36 13.70 -16.20
C SER A 68 11.38 13.08 -17.17
N GLY A 69 11.25 13.33 -18.47
CA GLY A 69 12.06 12.69 -19.49
C GLY A 69 11.74 11.20 -19.68
N LEU A 70 10.79 10.66 -18.96
CA LEU A 70 10.35 9.27 -19.12
C LEU A 70 9.39 9.13 -20.31
N PRO A 71 9.47 8.03 -21.07
CA PRO A 71 8.48 7.71 -22.09
C PRO A 71 7.06 7.59 -21.49
N THR A 72 6.05 7.93 -22.28
CA THR A 72 4.65 7.88 -21.83
C THR A 72 4.22 6.50 -21.36
N SER A 73 4.71 5.44 -22.00
CA SER A 73 4.48 4.06 -21.59
C SER A 73 5.05 3.76 -20.19
N VAL A 74 6.24 4.27 -19.89
CA VAL A 74 6.86 4.13 -18.56
C VAL A 74 6.08 4.91 -17.50
N ILE A 75 5.60 6.11 -17.85
CA ILE A 75 4.74 6.91 -16.95
C ILE A 75 3.44 6.15 -16.64
N ASN A 76 2.84 5.49 -17.63
CA ASN A 76 1.64 4.68 -17.42
C ASN A 76 1.88 3.50 -16.47
N ILE A 77 3.00 2.81 -16.62
CA ILE A 77 3.38 1.72 -15.70
C ILE A 77 3.64 2.27 -14.29
N LEU A 78 4.28 3.43 -14.16
CA LEU A 78 4.48 4.10 -12.87
C LEU A 78 3.14 4.46 -12.21
N ILE A 79 2.18 5.01 -12.96
CA ILE A 79 0.82 5.29 -12.48
C ILE A 79 0.15 4.01 -11.99
N ASN A 80 0.24 2.93 -12.78
CA ASN A 80 -0.31 1.63 -12.40
C ASN A 80 0.34 1.09 -11.12
N TYR A 81 1.65 1.19 -11.02
CA TYR A 81 2.39 0.77 -9.84
C TYR A 81 1.93 1.49 -8.58
N VAL A 82 1.83 2.82 -8.62
CA VAL A 82 1.41 3.61 -7.47
C VAL A 82 -0.06 3.35 -7.12
N TYR A 83 -0.93 3.30 -8.10
CA TYR A 83 -2.37 3.20 -7.89
C TYR A 83 -2.82 1.77 -7.51
N ASN A 84 -2.36 0.76 -8.23
CA ASN A 84 -2.80 -0.62 -8.07
C ASN A 84 -1.93 -1.42 -7.10
N ILE A 85 -0.61 -1.31 -7.21
CA ILE A 85 0.31 -2.14 -6.42
C ILE A 85 0.55 -1.54 -5.05
N GLN A 86 0.78 -0.23 -4.98
CA GLN A 86 0.91 0.50 -3.72
C GLN A 86 -0.45 0.86 -3.09
N GLN A 87 -1.55 0.59 -3.80
CA GLN A 87 -2.92 0.83 -3.36
C GLN A 87 -3.16 2.27 -2.87
N GLN A 88 -2.54 3.24 -3.54
CA GLN A 88 -2.75 4.65 -3.25
C GLN A 88 -4.00 5.15 -4.01
N PRO A 89 -5.08 5.54 -3.33
CA PRO A 89 -6.33 5.95 -3.98
C PRO A 89 -6.19 7.27 -4.76
N THR A 90 -5.19 8.07 -4.40
CA THR A 90 -4.87 9.36 -5.03
C THR A 90 -3.38 9.45 -5.29
N LEU A 91 -3.01 9.95 -6.46
CA LEU A 91 -1.60 10.19 -6.81
C LEU A 91 -1.09 11.44 -6.08
N LYS A 92 -0.24 11.24 -5.08
CA LYS A 92 0.44 12.34 -4.37
C LYS A 92 1.67 12.79 -5.16
N ALA A 93 1.72 14.06 -5.52
CA ALA A 93 2.76 14.63 -6.38
C ALA A 93 4.18 14.36 -5.85
N GLU A 94 4.42 14.58 -4.57
CA GLU A 94 5.72 14.36 -3.94
C GLU A 94 6.19 12.90 -4.06
N TYR A 95 5.30 11.96 -3.78
CA TYR A 95 5.60 10.53 -3.84
C TYR A 95 5.86 10.07 -5.28
N VAL A 96 4.99 10.46 -6.21
CA VAL A 96 5.10 10.08 -7.63
C VAL A 96 6.35 10.69 -8.27
N ASN A 97 6.65 11.96 -8.00
CA ASN A 97 7.85 12.62 -8.51
C ASN A 97 9.13 11.97 -7.98
N ARG A 98 9.15 11.54 -6.72
CA ARG A 98 10.30 10.80 -6.16
C ARG A 98 10.55 9.51 -6.93
N ILE A 99 9.51 8.72 -7.18
CA ILE A 99 9.62 7.47 -7.93
C ILE A 99 10.03 7.74 -9.38
N ALA A 100 9.44 8.74 -10.03
CA ALA A 100 9.80 9.12 -11.40
C ALA A 100 11.27 9.51 -11.54
N ASN A 101 11.80 10.27 -10.59
CA ASN A 101 13.21 10.63 -10.54
C ASN A 101 14.11 9.39 -10.33
N GLU A 102 13.73 8.51 -9.41
CA GLU A 102 14.44 7.26 -9.16
C GLU A 102 14.51 6.38 -10.42
N TRP A 103 13.38 6.23 -11.10
CA TRP A 103 13.32 5.44 -12.33
C TRP A 103 14.14 6.08 -13.46
N GLY A 104 14.08 7.39 -13.61
CA GLY A 104 14.90 8.11 -14.57
C GLY A 104 16.40 7.95 -14.35
N GLN A 105 16.85 8.05 -13.09
CA GLN A 105 18.24 7.86 -12.71
C GLN A 105 18.70 6.40 -12.85
N SER A 106 17.79 5.44 -12.64
CA SER A 106 18.05 4.02 -12.81
C SER A 106 18.03 3.55 -14.27
N GLY A 107 17.81 4.44 -15.21
CA GLY A 107 17.80 4.11 -16.64
C GLY A 107 16.58 3.33 -17.11
N ILE A 108 15.45 3.48 -16.44
CA ILE A 108 14.19 2.82 -16.80
C ILE A 108 13.49 3.65 -17.87
N HIS A 109 13.81 3.36 -19.13
CA HIS A 109 13.30 4.09 -20.29
C HIS A 109 12.48 3.22 -21.26
N SER A 110 12.09 2.03 -20.83
CA SER A 110 11.20 1.16 -21.61
C SER A 110 10.16 0.50 -20.71
N PRO A 111 8.98 0.17 -21.22
CA PRO A 111 7.94 -0.48 -20.43
C PRO A 111 8.38 -1.85 -19.92
N GLU A 112 9.22 -2.58 -20.68
CA GLU A 112 9.81 -3.85 -20.28
C GLU A 112 10.65 -3.70 -19.00
N LYS A 113 11.58 -2.74 -19.00
CA LYS A 113 12.42 -2.46 -17.82
C LYS A 113 11.59 -1.99 -16.63
N ALA A 114 10.54 -1.22 -16.87
CA ALA A 114 9.63 -0.78 -15.82
C ALA A 114 8.91 -1.96 -15.15
N ILE A 115 8.41 -2.92 -15.93
CA ILE A 115 7.76 -4.14 -15.41
C ILE A 115 8.76 -5.01 -14.65
N GLU A 116 9.96 -5.20 -15.17
CA GLU A 116 11.02 -5.96 -14.48
C GLU A 116 11.38 -5.31 -13.14
N HIS A 117 11.51 -3.99 -13.12
CA HIS A 117 11.80 -3.23 -11.89
C HIS A 117 10.68 -3.35 -10.86
N VAL A 118 9.43 -3.24 -11.26
CA VAL A 118 8.26 -3.41 -10.39
C VAL A 118 8.22 -4.83 -9.80
N ARG A 119 8.54 -5.84 -10.58
CA ARG A 119 8.63 -7.22 -10.09
C ARG A 119 9.73 -7.40 -9.05
N GLU A 120 10.89 -6.79 -9.28
CA GLU A 120 12.00 -6.84 -8.32
C GLU A 120 11.63 -6.16 -7.00
N LEU A 121 11.00 -5.00 -7.05
CA LEU A 121 10.47 -4.31 -5.86
C LEU A 121 9.45 -5.17 -5.09
N ALA A 122 8.57 -5.87 -5.80
CA ALA A 122 7.60 -6.78 -5.19
C ALA A 122 8.28 -7.95 -4.47
N LYS A 123 9.30 -8.57 -5.09
CA LYS A 123 10.09 -9.64 -4.46
C LYS A 123 10.81 -9.16 -3.20
N GLN A 124 11.45 -7.98 -3.25
CA GLN A 124 12.15 -7.41 -2.10
C GLN A 124 11.20 -7.10 -0.95
N SER A 125 9.99 -6.62 -1.23
CA SER A 125 8.96 -6.35 -0.22
C SER A 125 8.52 -7.64 0.48
N GLN A 126 8.29 -8.71 -0.27
CA GLN A 126 7.93 -10.02 0.28
C GLN A 126 9.05 -10.61 1.16
N THR A 127 10.31 -10.48 0.72
CA THR A 127 11.47 -10.96 1.49
C THR A 127 11.60 -10.21 2.82
N LYS A 128 11.48 -8.87 2.80
CA LYS A 128 11.50 -8.03 4.01
C LYS A 128 10.36 -8.37 4.96
N GLN A 129 9.17 -8.66 4.44
CA GLN A 129 8.02 -9.04 5.26
C GLN A 129 8.23 -10.39 5.93
N LYS A 130 8.75 -11.39 5.20
CA LYS A 130 9.10 -12.71 5.77
C LYS A 130 10.17 -12.60 6.86
N GLN A 131 11.21 -11.80 6.64
CA GLN A 131 12.27 -11.57 7.64
C GLN A 131 11.72 -10.90 8.90
N ARG A 132 10.82 -9.92 8.76
CA ARG A 132 10.16 -9.27 9.91
C ARG A 132 9.31 -10.26 10.72
N GLN A 133 8.57 -11.14 10.05
CA GLN A 133 7.78 -12.19 10.72
C GLN A 133 8.66 -13.20 11.45
N GLN A 134 9.77 -13.63 10.86
CA GLN A 134 10.73 -14.55 11.50
C GLN A 134 11.40 -13.91 12.71
N ASN A 135 11.82 -12.64 12.61
CA ASN A 135 12.42 -11.90 13.73
C ASN A 135 11.43 -11.65 14.86
N TYR A 136 10.12 -11.50 14.55
CA TYR A 136 9.09 -11.35 15.57
C TYR A 136 8.75 -12.66 16.27
N SER A 137 8.83 -13.78 15.57
CA SER A 137 8.65 -15.12 16.16
C SER A 137 9.83 -15.53 17.05
N GLY A 138 11.06 -15.09 16.72
CA GLY A 138 12.25 -15.34 17.55
C GLY A 138 12.32 -14.52 18.84
N LYS A 139 11.62 -13.39 18.91
CA LYS A 139 11.58 -12.51 20.10
C LYS A 139 10.52 -12.88 21.12
N ARG A 140 9.68 -13.88 20.84
CA ARG A 140 8.64 -14.34 21.79
C ARG A 140 9.17 -15.22 22.94
N GLN A 141 10.47 -15.52 23.00
CA GLN A 141 11.05 -16.34 24.07
C GLN A 141 11.86 -15.59 25.13
N THR A 142 11.86 -14.28 25.11
CA THR A 142 12.25 -13.54 26.31
C THR A 142 11.07 -12.69 26.78
N VAL A 143 10.09 -13.33 27.37
CA VAL A 143 9.30 -12.68 28.41
C VAL A 143 10.31 -12.31 29.47
N ARG A 144 10.81 -11.08 29.44
CA ARG A 144 11.43 -10.44 30.56
C ARG A 144 10.37 -10.51 31.65
N GLN A 145 10.49 -11.46 32.58
CA GLN A 145 9.76 -11.39 33.83
C GLN A 145 10.20 -10.06 34.44
N GLU A 146 9.37 -9.04 34.28
CA GLU A 146 9.48 -7.86 35.09
C GLU A 146 9.30 -8.37 36.51
N ARG A 147 10.39 -8.40 37.28
CA ARG A 147 10.30 -8.56 38.72
C ARG A 147 9.41 -7.41 39.17
N LEU A 148 8.22 -7.77 39.59
CA LEU A 148 7.34 -6.83 40.32
C LEU A 148 8.19 -6.22 41.41
N PRO A 149 8.13 -4.88 41.58
CA PRO A 149 8.81 -4.21 42.68
C PRO A 149 8.40 -4.88 44.02
N GLU A 150 9.34 -4.98 44.96
CA GLU A 150 9.12 -5.64 46.26
C GLU A 150 7.87 -5.14 47.03
N TRP A 151 7.37 -3.94 46.71
CA TRP A 151 6.13 -3.45 47.27
C TRP A 151 4.87 -4.14 46.78
N ALA A 152 4.93 -4.84 45.63
CA ALA A 152 3.79 -5.58 45.08
C ALA A 152 3.58 -6.96 45.72
N ASP A 153 4.59 -7.47 46.44
CA ASP A 153 4.54 -8.73 47.18
C ASP A 153 4.15 -8.53 48.67
N GLN A 154 3.91 -7.29 49.11
CA GLN A 154 3.36 -7.07 50.44
C GLN A 154 1.86 -7.37 50.35
N PRO A 155 1.33 -8.33 51.11
CA PRO A 155 -0.11 -8.46 51.29
C PRO A 155 -0.62 -7.14 51.86
N ASN A 156 -1.40 -6.43 51.04
CA ASN A 156 -2.13 -5.25 51.52
C ASN A 156 -3.15 -5.74 52.56
N ASP A 157 -2.71 -5.76 53.78
CA ASP A 157 -3.55 -6.06 54.93
C ASP A 157 -4.46 -4.88 55.35
N GLU A 158 -4.44 -3.80 54.54
CA GLU A 158 -5.17 -2.55 54.88
C GLU A 158 -6.41 -2.28 54.03
N THR A 159 -6.86 -3.21 53.17
CA THR A 159 -8.12 -3.03 52.41
C THR A 159 -9.12 -4.17 52.53
N LYS A 160 -9.10 -4.86 53.63
CA LYS A 160 -10.29 -5.60 54.08
C LYS A 160 -11.12 -4.64 54.93
N LEU A 161 -12.09 -4.01 54.28
CA LEU A 161 -13.20 -3.36 54.95
C LEU A 161 -13.71 -4.31 56.03
N SER A 162 -13.88 -3.80 57.25
CA SER A 162 -14.47 -4.59 58.34
C SER A 162 -15.86 -5.07 57.85
N PRO A 163 -16.38 -6.20 58.36
CA PRO A 163 -17.72 -6.67 58.01
C PRO A 163 -18.81 -5.61 58.15
N GLU A 164 -18.63 -4.68 59.12
CA GLU A 164 -19.53 -3.55 59.36
C GLU A 164 -19.45 -2.47 58.30
N GLU A 165 -18.24 -2.14 57.82
CA GLU A 165 -18.02 -1.17 56.73
C GLU A 165 -18.51 -1.72 55.37
N GLN A 166 -18.39 -3.01 55.17
CA GLN A 166 -18.89 -3.67 53.97
C GLN A 166 -20.41 -3.71 53.92
N ALA A 167 -21.05 -3.97 55.06
CA ALA A 167 -22.50 -3.92 55.19
C ALA A 167 -23.06 -2.51 55.00
N GLU A 168 -22.35 -1.49 55.48
CA GLU A 168 -22.72 -0.08 55.31
C GLU A 168 -22.61 0.34 53.82
N LEU A 169 -21.54 -0.07 53.14
CA LEU A 169 -21.35 0.18 51.70
C LEU A 169 -22.42 -0.50 50.85
N ASP A 170 -22.74 -1.75 51.14
CA ASP A 170 -23.81 -2.49 50.47
C ASP A 170 -25.18 -1.84 50.64
N ARG A 171 -25.44 -1.31 51.86
CA ARG A 171 -26.67 -0.56 52.14
C ARG A 171 -26.76 0.73 51.32
N GLN A 172 -25.67 1.50 51.25
CA GLN A 172 -25.63 2.72 50.45
C GLN A 172 -25.82 2.46 48.96
N ILE A 173 -25.25 1.37 48.43
CA ILE A 173 -25.45 0.96 47.05
C ILE A 173 -26.91 0.58 46.79
N GLN A 174 -27.56 -0.14 47.69
CA GLN A 174 -28.98 -0.49 47.56
C GLN A 174 -29.90 0.72 47.65
N GLU A 175 -29.63 1.68 48.54
CA GLU A 175 -30.37 2.93 48.60
C GLU A 175 -30.24 3.75 47.31
N PHE A 176 -29.04 3.78 46.74
CA PHE A 176 -28.79 4.49 45.46
C PHE A 176 -29.53 3.83 44.28
N LEU A 177 -29.56 2.51 44.24
CA LEU A 177 -30.29 1.75 43.22
C LEU A 177 -31.82 1.90 43.35
N ASN A 178 -32.32 2.03 44.56
CA ASN A 178 -33.77 2.21 44.79
C ASN A 178 -34.23 3.67 44.54
N GLN A 179 -33.35 4.66 44.60
CA GLN A 179 -33.68 6.05 44.27
C GLN A 179 -33.63 6.34 42.75
N GLY A 180 -32.99 5.46 41.94
CA GLY A 180 -32.90 5.59 40.50
C GLY A 180 -34.04 4.93 39.71
N GLY A 181 -35.07 4.40 40.36
CA GLY A 181 -36.13 3.60 39.73
C GLY A 181 -37.48 4.30 39.51
N ASP A 182 -37.57 5.60 39.75
CA ASP A 182 -38.85 6.32 39.62
C ASP A 182 -38.70 7.62 38.80
N GLN A 183 -38.57 7.47 37.46
CA GLN A 183 -39.00 8.44 36.45
C GLN A 183 -39.22 7.74 35.11
#